data_78f109fd907fef59da87f960959bd147
#
_entry.id   78f109fd907fef59da87f960959bd147
#
_cell.length_a   1.000
_cell.length_b   1.000
_cell.length_c   1.000
_cell.angle_alpha   90.00
_cell.angle_beta   90.00
_cell.angle_gamma   90.00
#
_symmetry.space_group_name_H-M   'P 1'
#
loop_
_entity.id
_entity.type
_entity.pdbx_description
1 polymer ?
#
loop_
_entity_poly.entity_id
_entity_poly.type
_entity_poly.pdbx_seq_one_letter_code
_entity_poly.pdbx_strand_id
1 'polypeptide(L)'
;QIPALTSAQTPIVSALTCVVNRHEVTGFQSLGEALVMAPETGAVAMFGASGTSQNGVAVAFGRDLFSMLFDPADPSHGLPTLGEVIDEALVRNAANAPAFMLSIYKNLLGDPATLLHMLP
;
A
#
# COMPACT_ATOMS: atom_id res chain seq x y z
N GLN A 1 -11.74 12.96 -12.73
CA GLN A 1 -10.85 12.29 -13.69
C GLN A 1 -9.43 12.44 -13.21
N ILE A 2 -8.75 11.31 -13.01
CA ILE A 2 -7.29 11.32 -12.76
C ILE A 2 -6.65 11.69 -14.09
N PRO A 3 -5.81 12.75 -14.14
CA PRO A 3 -5.09 13.07 -15.37
C PRO A 3 -4.29 11.84 -15.80
N ALA A 4 -4.20 11.61 -17.09
CA ALA A 4 -3.44 10.50 -17.64
C ALA A 4 -1.99 10.57 -17.13
N LEU A 5 -1.60 9.59 -16.31
CA LEU A 5 -0.21 9.41 -15.93
C LEU A 5 0.49 8.83 -17.15
N THR A 6 1.30 9.61 -17.81
CA THR A 6 2.01 9.21 -19.05
C THR A 6 3.32 8.47 -18.77
N SER A 7 3.39 7.74 -17.67
CA SER A 7 4.56 6.94 -17.34
C SER A 7 4.51 5.59 -18.05
N ALA A 8 5.63 5.17 -18.62
CA ALA A 8 5.80 3.81 -19.15
C ALA A 8 5.84 2.73 -18.03
N GLN A 9 5.90 3.14 -16.78
CA GLN A 9 5.92 2.27 -15.60
C GLN A 9 4.70 2.55 -14.74
N THR A 10 3.94 1.52 -14.45
CA THR A 10 2.79 1.59 -13.55
C THR A 10 3.28 1.54 -12.09
N PRO A 11 2.98 2.57 -11.27
CA PRO A 11 3.47 2.64 -9.91
C PRO A 11 2.72 1.71 -8.95
N ILE A 12 3.36 1.35 -7.85
CA ILE A 12 2.69 0.95 -6.62
C ILE A 12 2.52 2.21 -5.77
N VAL A 13 1.30 2.46 -5.31
CA VAL A 13 0.98 3.66 -4.54
C VAL A 13 0.71 3.29 -3.09
N SER A 14 1.40 3.95 -2.15
CA SER A 14 1.09 3.87 -0.73
C SER A 14 0.61 5.22 -0.23
N ALA A 15 -0.62 5.29 0.28
CA ALA A 15 -1.18 6.50 0.85
C ALA A 15 -1.39 6.37 2.36
N LEU A 16 -0.61 7.13 3.10
CA LEU A 16 -0.61 7.14 4.57
C LEU A 16 -1.63 8.15 5.13
N THR A 17 -2.82 8.15 4.57
CA THR A 17 -3.92 9.05 4.94
C THR A 17 -5.24 8.29 5.11
N CYS A 18 -6.31 9.01 5.49
CA CYS A 18 -7.62 8.42 5.74
C CYS A 18 -8.40 8.18 4.45
N VAL A 19 -9.27 7.20 4.45
CA VAL A 19 -10.39 6.93 3.51
C VAL A 19 -10.05 6.88 2.01
N VAL A 20 -8.79 6.72 1.64
CA VAL A 20 -8.36 6.68 0.23
C VAL A 20 -8.76 5.39 -0.50
N ASN A 21 -8.92 4.29 0.25
CA ASN A 21 -9.32 2.97 -0.24
C ASN A 21 -10.71 2.56 0.25
N ARG A 22 -11.63 3.50 0.35
CA ARG A 22 -12.99 3.26 0.85
C ARG A 22 -13.87 2.59 -0.20
N HIS A 23 -13.57 1.33 -0.50
CA HIS A 23 -14.23 0.52 -1.52
C HIS A 23 -15.59 -0.05 -1.08
N GLU A 24 -15.90 -0.01 0.22
CA GLU A 24 -17.13 -0.54 0.80
C GLU A 24 -18.36 0.35 0.58
N VAL A 25 -18.21 1.55 0.04
CA VAL A 25 -19.32 2.50 -0.18
C VAL A 25 -19.90 2.34 -1.57
N THR A 26 -21.08 1.75 -1.65
CA THR A 26 -21.78 1.53 -2.91
C THR A 26 -22.07 2.86 -3.64
N GLY A 27 -21.75 2.90 -4.92
CA GLY A 27 -21.97 4.08 -5.76
C GLY A 27 -20.92 5.19 -5.61
N PHE A 28 -19.88 4.94 -4.82
CA PHE A 28 -18.75 5.85 -4.68
C PHE A 28 -17.47 5.13 -5.10
N GLN A 29 -16.71 5.71 -6.00
CA GLN A 29 -15.40 5.21 -6.39
C GLN A 29 -14.32 5.90 -5.56
N SER A 30 -13.61 5.14 -4.74
CA SER A 30 -12.49 5.64 -3.96
C SER A 30 -11.29 6.01 -4.85
N LEU A 31 -10.34 6.78 -4.32
CA LEU A 31 -9.11 7.10 -5.03
C LEU A 31 -8.32 5.84 -5.40
N GLY A 32 -8.26 4.87 -4.48
CA GLY A 32 -7.57 3.61 -4.72
C GLY A 32 -8.19 2.81 -5.86
N GLU A 33 -9.52 2.67 -5.87
CA GLU A 33 -10.22 2.01 -6.98
C GLU A 33 -9.99 2.75 -8.30
N ALA A 34 -10.09 4.08 -8.29
CA ALA A 34 -9.87 4.88 -9.50
C ALA A 34 -8.46 4.71 -10.06
N LEU A 35 -7.44 4.59 -9.20
CA LEU A 35 -6.04 4.34 -9.61
C LEU A 35 -5.84 2.92 -10.15
N VAL A 36 -6.33 1.90 -9.45
CA VAL A 36 -6.11 0.50 -9.87
C VAL A 36 -6.95 0.13 -11.09
N MET A 37 -8.12 0.74 -11.25
CA MET A 37 -9.00 0.48 -12.40
C MET A 37 -8.70 1.34 -13.63
N ALA A 38 -7.80 2.31 -13.55
CA ALA A 38 -7.46 3.17 -14.68
C ALA A 38 -6.65 2.38 -15.73
N PRO A 39 -7.16 2.18 -16.95
CA PRO A 39 -6.45 1.45 -17.99
C PRO A 39 -5.19 2.20 -18.41
N GLU A 40 -4.08 1.50 -18.59
CA GLU A 40 -2.80 1.97 -19.16
C GLU A 40 -2.06 3.04 -18.34
N THR A 41 -2.75 3.77 -17.44
CA THR A 41 -2.19 4.95 -16.77
C THR A 41 -2.34 4.91 -15.24
N GLY A 42 -2.86 3.81 -14.72
CA GLY A 42 -3.15 3.64 -13.30
C GLY A 42 -1.98 3.10 -12.48
N ALA A 43 -2.32 2.49 -11.35
CA ALA A 43 -1.39 1.82 -10.46
C ALA A 43 -1.53 0.30 -10.54
N VAL A 44 -0.41 -0.43 -10.42
CA VAL A 44 -0.42 -1.90 -10.25
C VAL A 44 -1.13 -2.28 -8.96
N ALA A 45 -0.89 -1.49 -7.92
CA ALA A 45 -1.50 -1.68 -6.62
C ALA A 45 -1.60 -0.36 -5.86
N MET A 46 -2.59 -0.29 -4.97
CA MET A 46 -2.79 0.82 -4.05
C MET A 46 -2.95 0.28 -2.64
N PHE A 47 -2.06 0.68 -1.74
CA PHE A 47 -2.16 0.39 -0.33
C PHE A 47 -2.57 1.66 0.44
N GLY A 48 -3.64 1.57 1.24
CA GLY A 48 -4.15 2.72 1.97
C GLY A 48 -5.29 2.37 2.93
N ALA A 49 -5.77 3.38 3.64
CA ALA A 49 -6.83 3.18 4.62
C ALA A 49 -8.24 3.30 3.99
N SER A 50 -9.13 2.37 4.34
CA SER A 50 -10.57 2.47 4.04
C SER A 50 -11.32 3.35 5.04
N GLY A 51 -10.84 3.43 6.27
CA GLY A 51 -11.42 4.23 7.34
C GLY A 51 -10.55 5.37 7.81
N THR A 52 -10.89 5.93 8.98
CA THR A 52 -10.10 6.98 9.63
C THR A 52 -8.79 6.39 10.18
N SER A 53 -7.67 6.99 9.88
CA SER A 53 -6.35 6.59 10.35
C SER A 53 -5.76 7.63 11.30
N GLN A 54 -5.10 7.18 12.36
CA GLN A 54 -4.34 8.06 13.24
C GLN A 54 -2.99 8.39 12.61
N ASN A 55 -2.62 9.67 12.58
CA ASN A 55 -1.41 10.12 11.92
C ASN A 55 -0.14 9.45 12.46
N GLY A 56 0.00 9.34 13.78
CA GLY A 56 1.17 8.69 14.40
C GLY A 56 1.34 7.23 13.98
N VAL A 57 0.23 6.48 13.92
CA VAL A 57 0.22 5.09 13.46
C VAL A 57 0.57 5.00 11.97
N ALA A 58 0.02 5.89 11.15
CA ALA A 58 0.29 5.93 9.73
C ALA A 58 1.77 6.23 9.43
N VAL A 59 2.37 7.18 10.15
CA VAL A 59 3.79 7.54 10.01
C VAL A 59 4.71 6.39 10.44
N ALA A 60 4.42 5.75 11.59
CA ALA A 60 5.22 4.60 12.06
C ALA A 60 5.18 3.45 11.05
N PHE A 61 3.97 3.08 10.60
CA PHE A 61 3.79 2.06 9.57
C PHE A 61 4.53 2.42 8.27
N GLY A 62 4.39 3.66 7.80
CA GLY A 62 5.07 4.10 6.58
C GLY A 62 6.57 3.98 6.67
N ARG A 63 7.16 4.37 7.81
CA ARG A 63 8.60 4.22 8.02
C ARG A 63 9.05 2.76 7.94
N ASP A 64 8.33 1.85 8.59
CA ASP A 64 8.68 0.44 8.57
C ASP A 64 8.47 -0.16 7.16
N LEU A 65 7.37 0.17 6.49
CA LEU A 65 7.12 -0.24 5.11
C LEU A 65 8.25 0.21 4.16
N PHE A 66 8.63 1.47 4.21
CA PHE A 66 9.68 2.00 3.34
C PHE A 66 11.07 1.48 3.71
N SER A 67 11.36 1.26 5.00
CA SER A 67 12.63 0.65 5.38
C SER A 67 12.77 -0.76 4.81
N MET A 68 11.69 -1.54 4.80
CA MET A 68 11.70 -2.89 4.24
C MET A 68 11.77 -2.90 2.71
N LEU A 69 11.18 -1.91 2.05
CA LEU A 69 11.24 -1.78 0.60
C LEU A 69 12.64 -1.40 0.12
N PHE A 70 13.37 -0.56 0.87
CA PHE A 70 14.62 0.05 0.42
C PHE A 70 15.87 -0.41 1.19
N ASP A 71 15.72 -1.21 2.23
CA ASP A 71 16.83 -1.85 2.95
C ASP A 71 16.66 -3.37 2.91
N PRO A 72 17.07 -4.02 1.81
CA PRO A 72 16.97 -5.46 1.68
C PRO A 72 17.96 -6.13 2.66
N ALA A 73 17.48 -6.45 3.82
CA ALA A 73 18.29 -7.04 4.90
C ALA A 73 18.88 -8.42 4.55
N ASP A 74 18.39 -9.09 3.51
CA ASP A 74 18.94 -10.36 3.06
C ASP A 74 18.65 -10.63 1.57
N PRO A 75 19.62 -10.41 0.69
CA PRO A 75 19.50 -10.73 -0.73
C PRO A 75 19.37 -12.23 -1.02
N SER A 76 19.54 -13.11 -0.04
CA SER A 76 19.44 -14.57 -0.23
C SER A 76 18.00 -15.08 -0.31
N HIS A 77 17.01 -14.31 0.14
CA HIS A 77 15.59 -14.69 0.12
C HIS A 77 14.85 -14.36 -1.20
N GLY A 78 15.55 -13.85 -2.20
CA GLY A 78 14.92 -13.42 -3.45
C GLY A 78 14.21 -12.07 -3.33
N LEU A 79 13.47 -11.71 -4.38
CA LEU A 79 12.67 -10.48 -4.37
C LEU A 79 11.38 -10.71 -3.56
N PRO A 80 11.10 -9.88 -2.55
CA PRO A 80 9.88 -10.02 -1.76
C PRO A 80 8.66 -9.68 -2.62
N THR A 81 7.54 -10.28 -2.30
CA THR A 81 6.24 -9.87 -2.84
C THR A 81 5.71 -8.65 -2.08
N LEU A 82 4.81 -7.92 -2.71
CA LEU A 82 4.14 -6.78 -2.09
C LEU A 82 3.38 -7.19 -0.81
N GLY A 83 2.72 -8.35 -0.84
CA GLY A 83 2.01 -8.89 0.31
C GLY A 83 2.94 -9.19 1.49
N GLU A 84 4.08 -9.85 1.26
CA GLU A 84 5.05 -10.16 2.31
C GLU A 84 5.59 -8.90 2.99
N VAL A 85 5.93 -7.87 2.21
CA VAL A 85 6.41 -6.58 2.77
C VAL A 85 5.32 -5.89 3.59
N ILE A 86 4.07 -5.88 3.12
CA ILE A 86 2.94 -5.29 3.85
C ILE A 86 2.68 -6.05 5.15
N ASP A 87 2.62 -7.37 5.11
CA ASP A 87 2.37 -8.21 6.28
C ASP A 87 3.45 -8.04 7.34
N GLU A 88 4.70 -8.05 6.96
CA GLU A 88 5.82 -7.82 7.89
C GLU A 88 5.75 -6.41 8.51
N ALA A 89 5.44 -5.37 7.71
CA ALA A 89 5.25 -4.02 8.23
C ALA A 89 4.08 -3.94 9.22
N LEU A 90 2.99 -4.66 8.98
CA LEU A 90 1.86 -4.76 9.91
C LEU A 90 2.26 -5.46 11.21
N VAL A 91 3.01 -6.57 11.13
CA VAL A 91 3.50 -7.31 12.29
C VAL A 91 4.43 -6.44 13.16
N ARG A 92 5.38 -5.72 12.56
CA ARG A 92 6.28 -4.81 13.30
C ARG A 92 5.51 -3.70 14.01
N ASN A 93 4.50 -3.15 13.35
CA ASN A 93 3.69 -2.09 13.94
C ASN A 93 2.67 -2.59 14.96
N ALA A 94 2.28 -3.86 14.93
CA ALA A 94 1.36 -4.44 15.91
C ALA A 94 1.87 -4.35 17.35
N ALA A 95 3.18 -4.32 17.55
CA ALA A 95 3.78 -4.13 18.88
C ALA A 95 3.62 -2.68 19.42
N ASN A 96 3.43 -1.70 18.55
CA ASN A 96 3.38 -0.27 18.89
C ASN A 96 1.98 0.35 18.80
N ALA A 97 1.03 -0.35 18.21
CA ALA A 97 -0.35 0.10 18.08
C ALA A 97 -1.28 -1.09 18.24
N PRO A 98 -2.54 -0.90 18.70
CA PRO A 98 -3.49 -2.00 18.70
C PRO A 98 -3.60 -2.59 17.29
N ALA A 99 -3.27 -3.88 17.14
CA ALA A 99 -3.29 -4.60 15.86
C ALA A 99 -4.63 -4.43 15.11
N PHE A 100 -5.71 -4.27 15.87
CA PHE A 100 -7.03 -3.91 15.39
C PHE A 100 -7.07 -2.64 14.54
N MET A 101 -6.40 -1.56 14.98
CA MET A 101 -6.38 -0.28 14.26
C MET A 101 -5.60 -0.36 12.95
N LEU A 102 -4.62 -1.26 12.86
CA LEU A 102 -3.83 -1.47 11.66
C LEU A 102 -4.56 -2.35 10.63
N SER A 103 -5.20 -3.42 11.11
CA SER A 103 -5.84 -4.39 10.22
C SER A 103 -7.17 -3.93 9.63
N ILE A 104 -7.96 -3.15 10.37
CA ILE A 104 -9.30 -2.71 9.91
C ILE A 104 -9.23 -1.56 8.92
N TYR A 105 -8.26 -0.67 9.06
CA TYR A 105 -8.23 0.57 8.28
C TYR A 105 -7.28 0.57 7.10
N LYS A 106 -6.46 -0.48 6.94
CA LYS A 106 -5.52 -0.55 5.82
C LYS A 106 -5.78 -1.77 4.98
N ASN A 107 -5.88 -1.56 3.69
CA ASN A 107 -6.09 -2.62 2.72
C ASN A 107 -5.25 -2.41 1.46
N LEU A 108 -5.04 -3.51 0.76
CA LEU A 108 -4.38 -3.56 -0.53
C LEU A 108 -5.45 -3.76 -1.62
N LEU A 109 -5.46 -2.85 -2.59
CA LEU A 109 -6.13 -3.05 -3.87
C LEU A 109 -5.04 -3.41 -4.89
N GLY A 110 -5.06 -4.62 -5.43
CA GLY A 110 -4.05 -5.16 -6.32
C GLY A 110 -3.68 -6.59 -5.96
N ASP A 111 -2.70 -7.17 -6.66
CA ASP A 111 -2.23 -8.53 -6.43
C ASP A 111 -1.11 -8.55 -5.36
N PRO A 112 -1.32 -9.21 -4.19
CA PRO A 112 -0.30 -9.33 -3.17
C PRO A 112 0.92 -10.14 -3.62
N ALA A 113 0.78 -11.00 -4.64
CA ALA A 113 1.89 -11.77 -5.22
C ALA A 113 2.78 -10.96 -6.18
N THR A 114 2.50 -9.67 -6.36
CA THR A 114 3.33 -8.78 -7.18
C THR A 114 4.76 -8.76 -6.65
N LEU A 115 5.73 -9.18 -7.47
CA LEU A 115 7.15 -9.13 -7.15
C LEU A 115 7.66 -7.69 -7.19
N LEU A 116 8.43 -7.33 -6.17
CA LEU A 116 9.00 -5.99 -6.06
C LEU A 116 10.39 -5.96 -6.70
N HIS A 117 10.46 -5.46 -7.92
CA HIS A 117 11.72 -5.17 -8.58
C HIS A 117 12.17 -3.76 -8.21
N MET A 118 13.10 -3.67 -7.25
CA MET A 118 13.73 -2.40 -6.94
C MET A 118 14.80 -2.16 -8.01
N LEU A 119 14.66 -1.07 -8.75
CA LEU A 119 15.72 -0.64 -9.68
C LEU A 119 16.94 -0.24 -8.85
N PRO A 120 18.15 -0.61 -9.29
CA PRO A 120 19.38 -0.22 -8.60
C PRO A 120 19.59 1.29 -8.63
#